data_1ca96d712c5667aed632cca5d216bd3a
#
_entry.id   1ca96d712c5667aed632cca5d216bd3a
#
_cell.length_a   1.000
_cell.length_b   1.000
_cell.length_c   1.000
_cell.angle_alpha   90.00
_cell.angle_beta   90.00
_cell.angle_gamma   90.00
#
_symmetry.space_group_name_H-M   'P 1'
#
loop_
_entity.id
_entity.type
_entity.pdbx_description
1 polymer ?
#
loop_
_entity_poly.entity_id
_entity_poly.type
_entity_poly.pdbx_seq_one_letter_code
_entity_poly.pdbx_strand_id
1 'polypeptide(L)'
;EIEAPKGYSLNSEPQTVKIATDTADFGSEVSVKNSPWTAPFIITKKNLGGELLPNCEFEILDENKRQITTGITDENGIATFSLGYGKYFYHEIAAPEEYIIDDTLYPFEITEEGVSVYAKMTNYLKEGSIKVTKTTTGNLNVKDIGFIVKGISDTNSDIERELFTDENGEALFENLPIGKYTVTEDGSTVPAAYLVADEQEVTVEYNTTAEVKVTNEEKTGSIKVQKRTEGQKNVEGITFYLKGTSDTGREINIPATTNKDGIAVFENVPIGTYSIIEDEETVPYGYLVADEKEVTVIYAETVDAEILNNEQTGSITVHKTTEGQKNIEGIKFYLRGTSDTGREIDIPAITDENGIAKFENVPIGTYKVIEDEKTVPYGYLVAAEKEVTVTYAETVDTDILNAEQTGTIQVHKKTADMTNVEGIRFILSGISDTGRGIRIEATTDKDGLAKFEGVPIGTYTITEDGSTVPYGYLVADSKQVTVAYAQTVDTDMVNEKAPDTPNTGSSDNDIDGRTVLGGVVVILAGAAIILFSRKRKER
;
A
#
# COMPACT_ATOMS: atom_id res chain seq x y z
N GLU A 1 -38.06 34.32 -103.63
CA GLU A 1 -37.72 33.01 -103.06
C GLU A 1 -38.94 32.44 -102.33
N ILE A 2 -39.20 31.16 -102.48
CA ILE A 2 -40.33 30.46 -101.86
C ILE A 2 -39.85 29.44 -100.76
N GLU A 3 -38.54 29.15 -100.73
CA GLU A 3 -37.89 28.29 -99.76
C GLU A 3 -36.43 28.62 -99.72
N ALA A 4 -35.90 28.94 -98.50
CA ALA A 4 -34.49 29.18 -98.28
C ALA A 4 -33.71 27.91 -98.07
N PRO A 5 -32.41 27.85 -98.40
CA PRO A 5 -31.58 26.73 -97.97
C PRO A 5 -31.60 26.55 -96.41
N LYS A 6 -31.48 25.35 -95.96
CA LYS A 6 -31.38 25.12 -94.50
C LYS A 6 -30.33 25.94 -93.85
N GLY A 7 -30.66 26.66 -92.81
CA GLY A 7 -29.76 27.55 -92.06
C GLY A 7 -29.76 29.00 -92.56
N TYR A 8 -30.60 29.32 -93.47
CA TYR A 8 -30.72 30.72 -94.02
C TYR A 8 -32.15 31.21 -93.86
N SER A 9 -32.32 32.47 -93.54
CA SER A 9 -33.60 33.14 -93.51
C SER A 9 -34.14 33.32 -94.94
N LEU A 10 -35.43 33.16 -95.11
CA LEU A 10 -36.09 33.35 -96.37
C LEU A 10 -35.98 34.83 -96.80
N ASN A 11 -35.38 35.07 -97.96
CA ASN A 11 -35.37 36.43 -98.59
C ASN A 11 -36.60 36.63 -99.41
N SER A 12 -37.64 37.27 -98.88
CA SER A 12 -38.90 37.54 -99.52
C SER A 12 -38.92 38.84 -100.35
N GLU A 13 -37.77 39.56 -100.32
CA GLU A 13 -37.66 40.84 -101.08
C GLU A 13 -37.71 40.57 -102.60
N PRO A 14 -38.69 41.14 -103.36
CA PRO A 14 -38.73 41.03 -104.80
C PRO A 14 -37.50 41.63 -105.47
N GLN A 15 -36.83 40.84 -106.32
CA GLN A 15 -35.69 41.32 -107.11
C GLN A 15 -36.17 41.80 -108.46
N THR A 16 -35.86 42.99 -108.92
CA THR A 16 -36.23 43.54 -110.23
C THR A 16 -35.12 43.26 -111.24
N VAL A 17 -35.42 42.43 -112.24
CA VAL A 17 -34.47 42.17 -113.30
C VAL A 17 -34.86 43.02 -114.57
N LYS A 18 -33.97 43.84 -115.06
CA LYS A 18 -34.17 44.53 -116.31
C LYS A 18 -33.65 43.67 -117.43
N ILE A 19 -34.55 43.27 -118.32
CA ILE A 19 -34.21 42.56 -119.54
C ILE A 19 -33.94 43.58 -120.64
N ALA A 20 -32.73 43.63 -121.20
CA ALA A 20 -32.36 44.44 -122.29
C ALA A 20 -32.70 43.69 -123.63
N THR A 21 -33.50 44.24 -124.44
CA THR A 21 -34.14 43.59 -125.59
C THR A 21 -33.33 43.55 -126.89
N ASP A 22 -32.01 43.65 -126.79
CA ASP A 22 -31.32 43.75 -128.07
C ASP A 22 -29.98 42.99 -128.20
N THR A 23 -29.81 41.90 -127.58
CA THR A 23 -28.67 41.02 -127.84
C THR A 23 -29.06 39.54 -127.69
N ALA A 24 -28.53 38.68 -128.57
CA ALA A 24 -28.90 37.22 -128.71
C ALA A 24 -28.31 36.32 -127.59
N ASP A 25 -27.95 36.86 -126.51
CA ASP A 25 -27.48 36.08 -125.34
C ASP A 25 -28.50 36.26 -124.18
N PHE A 26 -29.42 35.33 -124.05
CA PHE A 26 -30.39 35.30 -122.92
C PHE A 26 -29.76 34.66 -121.69
N GLY A 27 -29.06 35.36 -120.87
CA GLY A 27 -28.53 34.92 -119.56
C GLY A 27 -28.40 36.06 -118.58
N SER A 28 -29.42 36.35 -117.81
CA SER A 28 -29.31 37.22 -116.67
C SER A 28 -29.22 36.39 -115.44
N GLU A 29 -28.03 36.36 -114.84
CA GLU A 29 -27.88 35.75 -113.51
C GLU A 29 -28.38 36.74 -112.45
N VAL A 30 -29.29 36.29 -111.61
CA VAL A 30 -29.77 37.00 -110.45
C VAL A 30 -29.22 36.30 -109.22
N SER A 31 -28.35 37.01 -108.52
CA SER A 31 -27.78 36.52 -107.23
C SER A 31 -28.63 37.03 -106.11
N VAL A 32 -29.26 36.12 -105.36
CA VAL A 32 -29.98 36.40 -104.15
C VAL A 32 -29.10 35.95 -102.95
N LYS A 33 -28.87 36.85 -102.02
CA LYS A 33 -28.09 36.55 -100.81
C LYS A 33 -29.04 36.28 -99.67
N ASN A 34 -28.97 35.09 -99.11
CA ASN A 34 -29.64 34.73 -97.81
C ASN A 34 -28.71 35.00 -96.64
N SER A 35 -29.27 35.45 -95.54
CA SER A 35 -28.54 35.66 -94.36
C SER A 35 -28.61 34.38 -93.46
N PRO A 36 -27.48 33.90 -93.04
CA PRO A 36 -27.55 32.77 -92.05
C PRO A 36 -28.30 33.25 -90.82
N TRP A 37 -29.24 32.40 -90.37
CA TRP A 37 -29.92 32.69 -89.11
C TRP A 37 -29.31 31.91 -87.96
N THR A 38 -29.61 32.34 -86.74
CA THR A 38 -29.19 31.70 -85.51
C THR A 38 -30.39 31.50 -84.62
N ALA A 39 -30.24 30.57 -83.72
CA ALA A 39 -31.18 30.33 -82.62
C ALA A 39 -30.44 30.19 -81.27
N PRO A 40 -31.09 30.56 -80.17
CA PRO A 40 -30.50 30.41 -78.87
C PRO A 40 -30.41 28.94 -78.45
N PHE A 41 -29.21 28.53 -77.98
CA PHE A 41 -29.03 27.32 -77.19
C PHE A 41 -28.80 27.75 -75.74
N ILE A 42 -29.63 27.31 -74.79
CA ILE A 42 -29.66 27.76 -73.40
C ILE A 42 -29.41 26.57 -72.47
N ILE A 43 -28.31 26.62 -71.76
CA ILE A 43 -27.97 25.64 -70.74
C ILE A 43 -28.35 26.21 -69.38
N THR A 44 -29.11 25.45 -68.59
CA THR A 44 -29.37 25.73 -67.16
C THR A 44 -28.57 24.76 -66.30
N LYS A 45 -27.68 25.30 -65.47
CA LYS A 45 -26.79 24.58 -64.57
C LYS A 45 -27.29 24.63 -63.14
N LYS A 46 -27.32 23.49 -62.46
CA LYS A 46 -27.74 23.36 -61.06
C LYS A 46 -26.80 22.41 -60.31
N ASN A 47 -26.78 22.51 -58.97
CA ASN A 47 -26.28 21.42 -58.11
C ASN A 47 -27.39 20.37 -57.85
N LEU A 48 -27.05 19.31 -57.14
CA LEU A 48 -27.98 18.23 -56.78
C LEU A 48 -29.13 18.76 -55.90
N GLY A 49 -28.88 19.77 -55.03
CA GLY A 49 -29.87 20.44 -54.21
C GLY A 49 -30.84 21.33 -54.99
N GLY A 50 -30.61 21.54 -56.29
CA GLY A 50 -31.43 22.38 -57.16
C GLY A 50 -31.05 23.85 -57.19
N GLU A 51 -29.98 24.25 -56.53
CA GLU A 51 -29.42 25.61 -56.54
C GLU A 51 -28.75 25.89 -57.88
N LEU A 52 -28.93 27.10 -58.42
CA LEU A 52 -28.34 27.52 -59.68
C LEU A 52 -26.83 27.74 -59.54
N LEU A 53 -26.05 27.22 -60.51
CA LEU A 53 -24.58 27.27 -60.44
C LEU A 53 -24.04 28.29 -61.45
N PRO A 54 -23.53 29.46 -61.03
CA PRO A 54 -22.78 30.39 -61.85
C PRO A 54 -21.34 29.88 -62.08
N ASN A 55 -20.63 30.54 -63.03
CA ASN A 55 -19.23 30.29 -63.31
C ASN A 55 -18.88 28.87 -63.79
N CYS A 56 -19.87 28.13 -64.36
CA CYS A 56 -19.61 26.89 -65.08
C CYS A 56 -19.34 27.21 -66.53
N GLU A 57 -18.21 26.79 -67.07
CA GLU A 57 -17.82 27.06 -68.48
C GLU A 57 -18.18 25.85 -69.34
N PHE A 58 -18.83 26.15 -70.49
CA PHE A 58 -19.23 25.16 -71.46
C PHE A 58 -18.52 25.40 -72.77
N GLU A 59 -18.13 24.32 -73.43
CA GLU A 59 -17.66 24.31 -74.82
C GLU A 59 -18.74 23.75 -75.74
N ILE A 60 -18.97 24.49 -76.91
CA ILE A 60 -19.83 24.01 -77.96
C ILE A 60 -18.95 23.53 -79.13
N LEU A 61 -19.18 22.32 -79.57
CA LEU A 61 -18.45 21.66 -80.66
C LEU A 61 -19.37 21.41 -81.85
N ASP A 62 -18.79 21.44 -83.09
CA ASP A 62 -19.48 20.98 -84.29
C ASP A 62 -19.61 19.45 -84.32
N GLU A 63 -20.30 18.92 -85.41
CA GLU A 63 -20.46 17.49 -85.64
C GLU A 63 -19.12 16.73 -85.77
N ASN A 64 -18.02 17.42 -86.10
CA ASN A 64 -16.67 16.86 -86.17
C ASN A 64 -15.87 17.06 -84.86
N LYS A 65 -16.54 17.49 -83.80
CA LYS A 65 -15.95 17.77 -82.48
C LYS A 65 -14.89 18.88 -82.53
N ARG A 66 -15.06 19.88 -83.39
CA ARG A 66 -14.23 21.08 -83.38
C ARG A 66 -14.93 22.19 -82.59
N GLN A 67 -14.19 22.90 -81.78
CA GLN A 67 -14.69 24.00 -80.95
C GLN A 67 -15.29 25.09 -81.81
N ILE A 68 -16.51 25.50 -81.49
CA ILE A 68 -17.21 26.63 -82.08
C ILE A 68 -17.12 27.88 -81.21
N THR A 69 -17.42 27.70 -79.91
CA THR A 69 -17.47 28.77 -78.92
C THR A 69 -17.43 28.20 -77.50
N THR A 70 -17.10 29.05 -76.53
CA THR A 70 -17.30 28.78 -75.11
C THR A 70 -18.23 29.82 -74.50
N GLY A 71 -18.77 29.50 -73.33
CA GLY A 71 -19.64 30.40 -72.58
C GLY A 71 -19.72 29.98 -71.15
N ILE A 72 -19.94 30.95 -70.26
CA ILE A 72 -19.95 30.76 -68.81
C ILE A 72 -21.38 31.03 -68.31
N THR A 73 -21.85 30.25 -67.32
CA THR A 73 -23.14 30.49 -66.66
C THR A 73 -23.09 31.77 -65.83
N ASP A 74 -24.15 32.56 -65.94
CA ASP A 74 -24.37 33.81 -65.20
C ASP A 74 -24.84 33.52 -63.76
N GLU A 75 -25.18 34.55 -62.98
CA GLU A 75 -25.69 34.47 -61.60
C GLU A 75 -26.97 33.62 -61.46
N ASN A 76 -27.70 33.42 -62.57
CA ASN A 76 -28.88 32.57 -62.64
C ASN A 76 -28.56 31.17 -63.11
N GLY A 77 -27.29 30.80 -63.19
CA GLY A 77 -26.84 29.50 -63.68
C GLY A 77 -27.15 29.24 -65.18
N ILE A 78 -27.22 30.31 -66.00
CA ILE A 78 -27.64 30.20 -67.40
C ILE A 78 -26.46 30.59 -68.29
N ALA A 79 -26.13 29.71 -69.25
CA ALA A 79 -25.27 30.01 -70.38
C ALA A 79 -26.06 30.03 -71.67
N THR A 80 -25.93 31.07 -72.51
CA THR A 80 -26.68 31.24 -73.76
C THR A 80 -25.71 31.36 -74.93
N PHE A 81 -25.96 30.59 -75.99
CA PHE A 81 -25.17 30.54 -77.19
C PHE A 81 -26.09 30.86 -78.39
N SER A 82 -25.59 31.62 -79.34
CA SER A 82 -26.29 31.92 -80.62
C SER A 82 -25.66 31.04 -81.69
N LEU A 83 -26.37 30.04 -82.16
CA LEU A 83 -25.81 29.05 -83.08
C LEU A 83 -26.66 28.96 -84.40
N GLY A 84 -25.98 28.72 -85.51
CA GLY A 84 -26.66 28.47 -86.81
C GLY A 84 -27.32 27.10 -86.86
N TYR A 85 -28.00 26.81 -88.04
CA TYR A 85 -28.49 25.48 -88.32
C TYR A 85 -27.39 24.42 -88.29
N GLY A 86 -27.56 23.32 -87.56
CA GLY A 86 -26.57 22.24 -87.52
C GLY A 86 -26.72 21.29 -86.36
N LYS A 87 -25.86 20.29 -86.35
CA LYS A 87 -25.70 19.34 -85.29
C LYS A 87 -24.44 19.73 -84.43
N TYR A 88 -24.60 19.64 -83.15
CA TYR A 88 -23.62 20.12 -82.19
C TYR A 88 -23.47 19.15 -81.03
N PHE A 89 -22.38 19.32 -80.28
CA PHE A 89 -22.19 18.76 -78.94
C PHE A 89 -21.92 19.91 -77.99
N TYR A 90 -22.30 19.70 -76.71
CA TYR A 90 -21.85 20.55 -75.62
C TYR A 90 -21.33 19.67 -74.49
N HIS A 91 -20.39 20.17 -73.73
CA HIS A 91 -19.93 19.61 -72.48
C HIS A 91 -19.39 20.73 -71.59
N GLU A 92 -19.25 20.40 -70.29
CA GLU A 92 -18.65 21.31 -69.31
C GLU A 92 -17.12 21.17 -69.32
N ILE A 93 -16.40 22.29 -69.35
CA ILE A 93 -14.93 22.33 -69.34
C ILE A 93 -14.38 22.91 -68.05
N ALA A 94 -15.19 23.69 -67.30
CA ALA A 94 -14.85 24.18 -65.97
C ALA A 94 -16.12 24.33 -65.11
N ALA A 95 -15.95 24.10 -63.83
CA ALA A 95 -16.96 24.31 -62.78
C ALA A 95 -16.27 24.99 -61.56
N PRO A 96 -17.03 25.57 -60.63
CA PRO A 96 -16.46 26.00 -59.36
C PRO A 96 -15.71 24.83 -58.67
N GLU A 97 -14.66 25.15 -57.91
CA GLU A 97 -13.68 24.17 -57.40
C GLU A 97 -14.31 23.08 -56.57
N GLU A 98 -15.43 23.35 -55.93
CA GLU A 98 -16.16 22.46 -55.02
C GLU A 98 -16.99 21.39 -55.74
N TYR A 99 -17.13 21.52 -57.08
CA TYR A 99 -17.99 20.61 -57.90
C TYR A 99 -17.17 19.72 -58.82
N ILE A 100 -17.74 18.56 -59.11
CA ILE A 100 -17.21 17.62 -60.09
C ILE A 100 -17.66 18.10 -61.47
N ILE A 101 -16.72 18.25 -62.41
CA ILE A 101 -17.00 18.61 -63.80
C ILE A 101 -17.67 17.41 -64.50
N ASP A 102 -18.76 17.68 -65.23
CA ASP A 102 -19.35 16.70 -66.15
C ASP A 102 -18.86 16.98 -67.59
N ASP A 103 -17.80 16.28 -67.99
CA ASP A 103 -17.17 16.38 -69.31
C ASP A 103 -17.84 15.52 -70.37
N THR A 104 -19.02 14.95 -70.11
CA THR A 104 -19.78 14.14 -71.04
C THR A 104 -20.25 14.96 -72.23
N LEU A 105 -19.97 14.48 -73.47
CA LEU A 105 -20.42 15.12 -74.71
C LEU A 105 -21.90 14.81 -74.95
N TYR A 106 -22.72 15.86 -74.87
CA TYR A 106 -24.17 15.77 -75.08
C TYR A 106 -24.53 16.30 -76.47
N PRO A 107 -25.16 15.52 -77.35
CA PRO A 107 -25.61 15.94 -78.71
C PRO A 107 -26.85 16.80 -78.62
N PHE A 108 -26.94 17.81 -79.53
CA PHE A 108 -28.19 18.55 -79.80
C PHE A 108 -28.20 19.07 -81.22
N GLU A 109 -29.37 19.55 -81.68
CA GLU A 109 -29.52 20.11 -83.02
C GLU A 109 -30.24 21.45 -82.95
N ILE A 110 -29.85 22.36 -83.86
CA ILE A 110 -30.53 23.62 -84.15
C ILE A 110 -31.18 23.45 -85.51
N THR A 111 -32.53 23.46 -85.53
CA THR A 111 -33.28 23.15 -86.74
C THR A 111 -34.26 24.22 -87.22
N GLU A 112 -34.60 25.20 -86.38
CA GLU A 112 -35.56 26.25 -86.59
C GLU A 112 -35.04 27.65 -86.21
N GLU A 113 -35.31 28.65 -87.05
CA GLU A 113 -34.91 30.03 -86.80
C GLU A 113 -35.54 30.63 -85.55
N GLY A 114 -34.73 31.16 -84.66
CA GLY A 114 -35.17 31.85 -83.45
C GLY A 114 -35.81 30.97 -82.36
N VAL A 115 -35.91 29.67 -82.62
CA VAL A 115 -36.50 28.72 -81.64
C VAL A 115 -35.41 28.27 -80.68
N SER A 116 -35.61 28.58 -79.39
CA SER A 116 -34.61 28.23 -78.33
C SER A 116 -34.59 26.72 -78.08
N VAL A 117 -33.37 26.16 -78.03
CA VAL A 117 -33.09 24.80 -77.56
C VAL A 117 -32.58 24.86 -76.12
N TYR A 118 -33.10 24.01 -75.23
CA TYR A 118 -32.81 24.00 -73.81
C TYR A 118 -32.09 22.74 -73.38
N ALA A 119 -31.07 22.89 -72.53
CA ALA A 119 -30.42 21.81 -71.83
C ALA A 119 -30.40 22.08 -70.32
N LYS A 120 -30.36 21.02 -69.52
CA LYS A 120 -30.20 21.09 -68.07
C LYS A 120 -29.06 20.17 -67.66
N MET A 121 -28.13 20.66 -66.85
CA MET A 121 -27.04 19.88 -66.30
C MET A 121 -26.96 20.04 -64.79
N THR A 122 -26.51 18.99 -64.06
CA THR A 122 -26.38 18.97 -62.64
C THR A 122 -24.96 18.56 -62.27
N ASN A 123 -24.30 19.37 -61.43
CA ASN A 123 -23.02 18.99 -60.84
C ASN A 123 -23.20 18.44 -59.42
N TYR A 124 -22.32 17.53 -59.07
CA TYR A 124 -22.23 16.93 -57.77
C TYR A 124 -21.09 17.61 -56.99
N LEU A 125 -21.31 17.76 -55.65
CA LEU A 125 -20.23 18.24 -54.77
C LEU A 125 -19.08 17.24 -54.77
N LYS A 126 -17.88 17.78 -54.66
CA LYS A 126 -16.72 16.98 -54.29
C LYS A 126 -16.84 16.64 -52.82
N GLU A 127 -16.82 15.38 -52.49
CA GLU A 127 -16.95 14.87 -51.14
C GLU A 127 -15.77 13.96 -50.79
N GLY A 128 -15.47 13.87 -49.49
CA GLY A 128 -14.56 12.92 -48.90
C GLY A 128 -15.12 12.38 -47.61
N SER A 129 -14.24 11.87 -46.76
CA SER A 129 -14.61 11.26 -45.47
C SER A 129 -13.63 11.66 -44.39
N ILE A 130 -14.09 11.57 -43.13
CA ILE A 130 -13.24 11.63 -41.94
C ILE A 130 -13.41 10.31 -41.20
N LYS A 131 -12.31 9.61 -40.95
CA LYS A 131 -12.26 8.43 -40.09
C LYS A 131 -11.63 8.80 -38.77
N VAL A 132 -12.40 8.72 -37.70
CA VAL A 132 -11.91 8.87 -36.33
C VAL A 132 -11.54 7.49 -35.79
N THR A 133 -10.32 7.36 -35.26
CA THR A 133 -9.86 6.18 -34.55
C THR A 133 -9.64 6.52 -33.08
N LYS A 134 -10.46 5.95 -32.21
CA LYS A 134 -10.45 6.17 -30.78
C LYS A 134 -9.59 5.14 -30.08
N THR A 135 -8.71 5.60 -29.16
CA THR A 135 -7.92 4.77 -28.24
C THR A 135 -7.97 5.32 -26.83
N THR A 136 -7.56 4.52 -25.83
CA THR A 136 -7.40 4.93 -24.43
C THR A 136 -6.06 4.42 -23.90
N THR A 137 -5.53 5.06 -22.88
CA THR A 137 -4.33 4.57 -22.16
C THR A 137 -4.66 3.46 -21.14
N GLY A 138 -5.95 3.25 -20.81
CA GLY A 138 -6.46 2.16 -20.00
C GLY A 138 -7.08 1.03 -20.83
N ASN A 139 -7.85 0.16 -20.16
CA ASN A 139 -8.41 -1.05 -20.77
C ASN A 139 -9.93 -0.99 -21.00
N LEU A 140 -10.61 0.13 -20.73
CA LEU A 140 -12.03 0.24 -21.00
C LEU A 140 -12.32 0.29 -22.49
N ASN A 141 -13.50 -0.20 -22.85
CA ASN A 141 -14.01 -0.22 -24.21
C ASN A 141 -14.08 1.19 -24.80
N VAL A 142 -13.72 1.31 -26.07
CA VAL A 142 -13.75 2.53 -26.88
C VAL A 142 -15.01 2.63 -27.77
N LYS A 143 -15.98 1.73 -27.59
CA LYS A 143 -17.28 1.73 -28.26
C LYS A 143 -18.20 2.80 -27.68
N ASP A 144 -19.13 3.29 -28.52
CA ASP A 144 -20.18 4.23 -28.15
C ASP A 144 -19.65 5.61 -27.64
N ILE A 145 -18.42 5.99 -28.03
CA ILE A 145 -17.90 7.32 -27.78
C ILE A 145 -18.35 8.25 -28.90
N GLY A 146 -19.03 9.34 -28.55
CA GLY A 146 -19.55 10.31 -29.49
C GLY A 146 -18.48 11.26 -30.02
N PHE A 147 -18.53 11.52 -31.33
CA PHE A 147 -17.74 12.55 -32.00
C PHE A 147 -18.63 13.46 -32.82
N ILE A 148 -18.36 14.75 -32.75
CA ILE A 148 -19.03 15.78 -33.51
C ILE A 148 -18.03 16.37 -34.52
N VAL A 149 -18.38 16.28 -35.81
CA VAL A 149 -17.67 16.96 -36.89
C VAL A 149 -18.42 18.25 -37.21
N LYS A 150 -17.76 19.39 -37.08
CA LYS A 150 -18.36 20.70 -37.31
C LYS A 150 -17.44 21.59 -38.12
N GLY A 151 -18.01 22.38 -39.08
CA GLY A 151 -17.25 23.32 -39.87
C GLY A 151 -18.07 23.93 -40.98
N ILE A 152 -17.41 24.78 -41.79
CA ILE A 152 -17.99 25.37 -42.98
C ILE A 152 -17.32 24.71 -44.19
N SER A 153 -18.11 24.13 -45.07
CA SER A 153 -17.59 23.57 -46.33
C SER A 153 -17.12 24.67 -47.29
N ASP A 154 -16.35 24.30 -48.29
CA ASP A 154 -15.89 25.24 -49.35
C ASP A 154 -17.07 25.83 -50.15
N THR A 155 -18.26 25.20 -50.10
CA THR A 155 -19.53 25.76 -50.62
C THR A 155 -20.21 26.72 -49.67
N ASN A 156 -19.54 27.12 -48.56
CA ASN A 156 -20.07 27.98 -47.51
C ASN A 156 -21.32 27.43 -46.81
N SER A 157 -21.42 26.10 -46.73
CA SER A 157 -22.51 25.42 -46.01
C SER A 157 -22.04 25.01 -44.64
N ASP A 158 -22.86 25.27 -43.58
CA ASP A 158 -22.63 24.81 -42.25
C ASP A 158 -22.86 23.28 -42.16
N ILE A 159 -21.86 22.57 -41.72
CA ILE A 159 -21.90 21.13 -41.48
C ILE A 159 -21.77 20.84 -39.98
N GLU A 160 -22.68 20.06 -39.44
CA GLU A 160 -22.63 19.51 -38.09
C GLU A 160 -23.18 18.08 -38.14
N ARG A 161 -22.34 17.09 -37.82
CA ARG A 161 -22.70 15.68 -37.77
C ARG A 161 -22.13 15.01 -36.56
N GLU A 162 -22.91 14.14 -35.92
CA GLU A 162 -22.50 13.33 -34.78
C GLU A 162 -22.55 11.86 -35.17
N LEU A 163 -21.51 11.11 -34.81
CA LEU A 163 -21.43 9.65 -34.89
C LEU A 163 -20.76 9.09 -33.65
N PHE A 164 -21.07 7.83 -33.37
CA PHE A 164 -20.50 7.08 -32.26
C PHE A 164 -19.53 6.01 -32.78
N THR A 165 -18.48 5.75 -31.99
CA THR A 165 -17.51 4.70 -32.33
C THR A 165 -18.11 3.30 -32.23
N ASP A 166 -17.67 2.44 -33.12
CA ASP A 166 -18.00 1.01 -33.13
C ASP A 166 -17.16 0.21 -32.10
N GLU A 167 -17.24 -1.13 -32.18
CA GLU A 167 -16.48 -2.04 -31.28
C GLU A 167 -14.96 -1.95 -31.44
N ASN A 168 -14.49 -1.44 -32.59
CA ASN A 168 -13.07 -1.22 -32.87
C ASN A 168 -12.58 0.18 -32.46
N GLY A 169 -13.49 1.03 -31.98
CA GLY A 169 -13.23 2.43 -31.69
C GLY A 169 -13.20 3.32 -32.94
N GLU A 170 -13.86 2.92 -34.04
CA GLU A 170 -13.89 3.66 -35.29
C GLU A 170 -15.22 4.37 -35.50
N ALA A 171 -15.18 5.66 -35.93
CA ALA A 171 -16.34 6.39 -36.44
C ALA A 171 -15.97 6.96 -37.80
N LEU A 172 -16.80 6.62 -38.85
CA LEU A 172 -16.57 7.05 -40.21
C LEU A 172 -17.65 8.02 -40.68
N PHE A 173 -17.29 9.28 -40.86
CA PHE A 173 -18.13 10.33 -41.44
C PHE A 173 -17.95 10.34 -42.95
N GLU A 174 -18.90 9.79 -43.68
CA GLU A 174 -18.87 9.72 -45.15
C GLU A 174 -19.64 10.89 -45.79
N ASN A 175 -19.37 11.13 -47.09
CA ASN A 175 -20.06 12.14 -47.89
C ASN A 175 -20.03 13.54 -47.24
N LEU A 176 -18.86 13.94 -46.74
CA LEU A 176 -18.60 15.30 -46.29
C LEU A 176 -18.13 16.12 -47.47
N PRO A 177 -18.75 17.27 -47.75
CA PRO A 177 -18.21 18.23 -48.75
C PRO A 177 -16.74 18.57 -48.42
N ILE A 178 -15.96 18.85 -49.43
CA ILE A 178 -14.58 19.33 -49.21
C ILE A 178 -14.60 20.62 -48.39
N GLY A 179 -13.60 20.76 -47.47
CA GLY A 179 -13.54 21.89 -46.54
C GLY A 179 -12.73 21.60 -45.30
N LYS A 180 -12.74 22.56 -44.38
CA LYS A 180 -12.08 22.43 -43.08
C LYS A 180 -13.07 22.23 -41.97
N TYR A 181 -12.81 21.21 -41.14
CA TYR A 181 -13.68 20.79 -40.08
C TYR A 181 -12.92 20.67 -38.77
N THR A 182 -13.63 20.77 -37.66
CA THR A 182 -13.17 20.42 -36.31
C THR A 182 -13.85 19.12 -35.87
N VAL A 183 -13.07 18.20 -35.38
CA VAL A 183 -13.54 16.96 -34.74
C VAL A 183 -13.44 17.14 -33.24
N THR A 184 -14.59 17.09 -32.56
CA THR A 184 -14.70 17.27 -31.11
C THR A 184 -15.29 16.01 -30.49
N GLU A 185 -14.70 15.54 -29.39
CA GLU A 185 -15.22 14.41 -28.62
C GLU A 185 -16.38 14.86 -27.72
N ASP A 186 -17.49 14.15 -27.71
CA ASP A 186 -18.59 14.40 -26.77
C ASP A 186 -18.20 13.90 -25.37
N GLY A 187 -17.78 14.82 -24.50
CA GLY A 187 -17.35 14.52 -23.14
C GLY A 187 -18.41 13.79 -22.29
N SER A 188 -19.69 13.86 -22.66
CA SER A 188 -20.76 13.15 -21.93
C SER A 188 -20.73 11.63 -22.17
N THR A 189 -20.09 11.20 -23.24
CA THR A 189 -19.94 9.78 -23.61
C THR A 189 -18.61 9.18 -23.13
N VAL A 190 -17.67 10.02 -22.71
CA VAL A 190 -16.36 9.58 -22.21
C VAL A 190 -16.51 9.01 -20.81
N PRO A 191 -16.02 7.78 -20.52
CA PRO A 191 -16.08 7.22 -19.19
C PRO A 191 -15.41 8.13 -18.15
N ALA A 192 -16.01 8.24 -16.97
CA ALA A 192 -15.62 9.19 -15.93
C ALA A 192 -14.14 9.10 -15.50
N ALA A 193 -13.50 7.93 -15.69
CA ALA A 193 -12.10 7.69 -15.36
C ALA A 193 -11.08 8.25 -16.35
N TYR A 194 -11.55 8.80 -17.49
CA TYR A 194 -10.68 9.41 -18.50
C TYR A 194 -10.84 10.93 -18.61
N LEU A 195 -9.84 11.55 -19.14
CA LEU A 195 -9.87 12.95 -19.59
C LEU A 195 -10.50 12.98 -20.99
N VAL A 196 -11.33 13.99 -21.26
CA VAL A 196 -11.83 14.28 -22.62
C VAL A 196 -10.66 14.80 -23.45
N ALA A 197 -10.54 14.33 -24.66
CA ALA A 197 -9.47 14.77 -25.56
C ALA A 197 -9.75 16.17 -26.13
N ASP A 198 -8.70 16.87 -26.49
CA ASP A 198 -8.78 18.15 -27.17
C ASP A 198 -9.34 17.98 -28.57
N GLU A 199 -10.05 19.01 -29.08
CA GLU A 199 -10.53 19.08 -30.44
C GLU A 199 -9.38 19.09 -31.46
N GLN A 200 -9.64 18.54 -32.66
CA GLN A 200 -8.66 18.49 -33.75
C GLN A 200 -9.22 19.08 -35.05
N GLU A 201 -8.43 19.91 -35.70
CA GLU A 201 -8.75 20.41 -37.03
C GLU A 201 -8.35 19.39 -38.09
N VAL A 202 -9.19 19.23 -39.12
CA VAL A 202 -8.99 18.31 -40.23
C VAL A 202 -9.50 18.90 -41.55
N THR A 203 -8.82 18.61 -42.64
CA THR A 203 -9.24 19.04 -43.98
C THR A 203 -9.77 17.81 -44.74
N VAL A 204 -10.95 17.95 -45.32
CA VAL A 204 -11.54 16.94 -46.21
C VAL A 204 -11.23 17.30 -47.65
N GLU A 205 -10.56 16.42 -48.38
CA GLU A 205 -10.23 16.54 -49.79
C GLU A 205 -11.08 15.53 -50.61
N TYR A 206 -11.24 15.84 -51.90
CA TYR A 206 -12.05 15.05 -52.80
C TYR A 206 -11.59 13.59 -52.89
N ASN A 207 -12.54 12.68 -52.70
CA ASN A 207 -12.34 11.23 -52.81
C ASN A 207 -11.23 10.66 -51.92
N THR A 208 -10.99 11.32 -50.76
CA THR A 208 -10.03 10.87 -49.74
C THR A 208 -10.72 10.63 -48.41
N THR A 209 -10.06 9.85 -47.55
CA THR A 209 -10.45 9.70 -46.16
C THR A 209 -9.35 10.35 -45.29
N ALA A 210 -9.70 11.41 -44.62
CA ALA A 210 -8.82 12.03 -43.62
C ALA A 210 -8.85 11.23 -42.33
N GLU A 211 -7.69 10.91 -41.77
CA GLU A 211 -7.55 10.11 -40.54
C GLU A 211 -7.34 11.01 -39.32
N VAL A 212 -8.16 10.83 -38.28
CA VAL A 212 -8.06 11.53 -36.98
C VAL A 212 -7.91 10.49 -35.89
N LYS A 213 -6.82 10.60 -35.09
CA LYS A 213 -6.56 9.71 -33.95
C LYS A 213 -6.82 10.46 -32.67
N VAL A 214 -7.68 9.92 -31.82
CA VAL A 214 -8.08 10.51 -30.54
C VAL A 214 -7.78 9.53 -29.42
N THR A 215 -6.96 9.95 -28.45
CA THR A 215 -6.61 9.14 -27.27
C THR A 215 -7.12 9.81 -26.01
N ASN A 216 -7.89 9.11 -25.18
CA ASN A 216 -8.17 9.58 -23.83
C ASN A 216 -7.13 9.08 -22.85
N GLU A 217 -6.57 10.00 -22.11
CA GLU A 217 -5.64 9.71 -21.02
C GLU A 217 -6.41 9.37 -19.75
N GLU A 218 -5.89 8.42 -18.96
CA GLU A 218 -6.44 8.09 -17.65
C GLU A 218 -6.33 9.28 -16.69
N LYS A 219 -7.35 9.51 -15.89
CA LYS A 219 -7.26 10.40 -14.74
C LYS A 219 -6.36 9.78 -13.69
N THR A 220 -5.34 10.49 -13.23
CA THR A 220 -4.37 10.01 -12.27
C THR A 220 -4.31 10.91 -11.03
N GLY A 221 -3.83 10.35 -9.92
CA GLY A 221 -3.45 11.05 -8.71
C GLY A 221 -2.14 10.48 -8.17
N SER A 222 -1.85 10.75 -6.90
CA SER A 222 -0.65 10.27 -6.21
C SER A 222 -1.00 9.74 -4.83
N ILE A 223 -0.15 8.86 -4.29
CA ILE A 223 -0.24 8.40 -2.91
C ILE A 223 1.09 8.69 -2.23
N LYS A 224 1.03 9.30 -1.05
CA LYS A 224 2.17 9.51 -0.17
C LYS A 224 2.04 8.64 1.07
N VAL A 225 2.91 7.64 1.19
CA VAL A 225 2.98 6.76 2.36
C VAL A 225 3.97 7.33 3.35
N GLN A 226 3.51 7.63 4.57
CA GLN A 226 4.36 7.96 5.71
C GLN A 226 4.58 6.70 6.54
N LYS A 227 5.80 6.19 6.52
CA LYS A 227 6.22 5.04 7.33
C LYS A 227 6.68 5.45 8.71
N ARG A 228 6.24 4.72 9.74
CA ARG A 228 6.69 4.84 11.14
C ARG A 228 6.95 3.48 11.76
N THR A 229 7.75 3.46 12.82
CA THR A 229 7.97 2.31 13.68
C THR A 229 7.82 2.72 15.14
N GLU A 230 7.42 1.79 16.03
CA GLU A 230 7.27 2.10 17.46
C GLU A 230 8.57 2.57 18.11
N GLY A 231 9.70 1.99 17.80
CA GLY A 231 11.01 2.33 18.38
C GLY A 231 11.71 3.50 17.71
N GLN A 232 11.09 4.22 16.78
CA GLN A 232 11.66 5.33 16.01
C GLN A 232 12.94 4.97 15.24
N LYS A 233 13.10 3.73 14.84
CA LYS A 233 14.25 3.29 14.05
C LYS A 233 14.17 3.83 12.63
N ASN A 234 15.31 3.86 11.94
CA ASN A 234 15.40 4.25 10.55
C ASN A 234 14.35 3.54 9.70
N VAL A 235 13.55 4.32 9.01
CA VAL A 235 12.46 3.88 8.12
C VAL A 235 12.81 4.08 6.63
N GLU A 236 14.09 4.38 6.32
CA GLU A 236 14.60 4.45 4.94
C GLU A 236 14.74 3.05 4.34
N GLY A 237 14.42 2.90 3.07
CA GLY A 237 14.62 1.66 2.33
C GLY A 237 13.52 0.62 2.48
N ILE A 238 12.40 0.94 3.14
CA ILE A 238 11.24 0.05 3.24
C ILE A 238 10.43 0.17 1.95
N THR A 239 10.16 -0.96 1.31
CA THR A 239 9.42 -1.01 0.05
C THR A 239 7.95 -1.35 0.27
N PHE A 240 7.09 -0.68 -0.47
CA PHE A 240 5.66 -0.94 -0.56
C PHE A 240 5.29 -1.29 -1.99
N TYR A 241 4.33 -2.18 -2.14
CA TYR A 241 3.67 -2.48 -3.41
C TYR A 241 2.24 -1.92 -3.37
N LEU A 242 1.89 -1.14 -4.39
CA LEU A 242 0.51 -0.74 -4.62
C LEU A 242 -0.13 -1.76 -5.55
N LYS A 243 -1.19 -2.44 -5.11
CA LYS A 243 -1.86 -3.50 -5.89
C LYS A 243 -3.35 -3.27 -5.99
N GLY A 244 -3.91 -3.59 -7.15
CA GLY A 244 -5.35 -3.53 -7.42
C GLY A 244 -5.65 -3.26 -8.88
N THR A 245 -6.92 -3.05 -9.19
CA THR A 245 -7.41 -2.74 -10.53
C THR A 245 -7.95 -1.30 -10.52
N SER A 246 -7.50 -0.48 -11.46
CA SER A 246 -7.99 0.89 -11.63
C SER A 246 -9.44 0.93 -12.09
N ASP A 247 -10.10 2.08 -11.98
CA ASP A 247 -11.44 2.33 -12.53
C ASP A 247 -11.47 2.21 -14.07
N THR A 248 -10.30 2.22 -14.71
CA THR A 248 -10.13 1.99 -16.16
C THR A 248 -9.88 0.52 -16.50
N GLY A 249 -9.93 -0.40 -15.52
CA GLY A 249 -9.71 -1.83 -15.71
C GLY A 249 -8.24 -2.24 -15.86
N ARG A 250 -7.29 -1.34 -15.58
CA ARG A 250 -5.86 -1.64 -15.64
C ARG A 250 -5.36 -2.24 -14.33
N GLU A 251 -4.69 -3.37 -14.40
CA GLU A 251 -4.00 -3.98 -13.26
C GLU A 251 -2.78 -3.13 -12.86
N ILE A 252 -2.71 -2.79 -11.57
CA ILE A 252 -1.62 -2.03 -10.95
C ILE A 252 -0.87 -2.95 -10.00
N ASN A 253 0.45 -3.00 -10.15
CA ASN A 253 1.38 -3.63 -9.24
C ASN A 253 2.72 -2.90 -9.35
N ILE A 254 2.84 -1.80 -8.61
CA ILE A 254 4.01 -0.91 -8.68
C ILE A 254 4.65 -0.76 -7.31
N PRO A 255 5.98 -0.75 -7.21
CA PRO A 255 6.70 -0.52 -5.96
C PRO A 255 6.97 0.96 -5.71
N ALA A 256 7.10 1.31 -4.42
CA ALA A 256 7.69 2.55 -3.97
C ALA A 256 8.49 2.31 -2.69
N THR A 257 9.64 2.95 -2.54
CA THR A 257 10.56 2.75 -1.41
C THR A 257 10.70 4.02 -0.60
N THR A 258 10.73 3.89 0.72
CA THR A 258 10.85 5.03 1.63
C THR A 258 12.22 5.70 1.55
N ASN A 259 12.20 7.01 1.59
CA ASN A 259 13.38 7.86 1.73
C ASN A 259 13.79 8.03 3.21
N LYS A 260 14.78 8.93 3.48
CA LYS A 260 15.29 9.25 4.85
C LYS A 260 14.22 9.74 5.81
N ASP A 261 13.18 10.37 5.29
CA ASP A 261 12.07 10.90 6.08
C ASP A 261 10.96 9.85 6.29
N GLY A 262 11.18 8.61 5.82
CA GLY A 262 10.20 7.54 5.86
C GLY A 262 9.04 7.73 4.89
N ILE A 263 9.24 8.45 3.78
CA ILE A 263 8.21 8.74 2.80
C ILE A 263 8.45 7.91 1.54
N ALA A 264 7.45 7.14 1.13
CA ALA A 264 7.35 6.52 -0.20
C ALA A 264 6.23 7.18 -1.00
N VAL A 265 6.43 7.40 -2.31
CA VAL A 265 5.44 8.07 -3.16
C VAL A 265 5.15 7.21 -4.38
N PHE A 266 3.87 7.01 -4.67
CA PHE A 266 3.37 6.48 -5.92
C PHE A 266 2.80 7.63 -6.73
N GLU A 267 3.42 7.94 -7.87
CA GLU A 267 3.00 9.04 -8.75
C GLU A 267 2.27 8.50 -9.99
N ASN A 268 1.40 9.35 -10.58
CA ASN A 268 0.67 9.03 -11.81
C ASN A 268 -0.13 7.73 -11.71
N VAL A 269 -0.72 7.48 -10.55
CA VAL A 269 -1.57 6.30 -10.32
C VAL A 269 -2.96 6.60 -10.87
N PRO A 270 -3.52 5.75 -11.77
CA PRO A 270 -4.90 5.90 -12.20
C PRO A 270 -5.86 5.93 -11.02
N ILE A 271 -6.97 6.65 -11.18
CA ILE A 271 -8.01 6.64 -10.13
C ILE A 271 -8.55 5.23 -9.91
N GLY A 272 -8.87 4.91 -8.65
CA GLY A 272 -9.32 3.59 -8.24
C GLY A 272 -9.03 3.32 -6.77
N THR A 273 -9.40 2.13 -6.29
CA THR A 273 -9.13 1.69 -4.93
C THR A 273 -8.10 0.56 -4.94
N TYR A 274 -7.07 0.70 -4.11
CA TYR A 274 -5.88 -0.14 -4.09
C TYR A 274 -5.51 -0.57 -2.69
N SER A 275 -4.78 -1.67 -2.56
CA SER A 275 -4.09 -2.09 -1.34
C SER A 275 -2.62 -1.69 -1.39
N ILE A 276 -2.15 -1.03 -0.32
CA ILE A 276 -0.73 -0.81 -0.05
C ILE A 276 -0.25 -1.98 0.80
N ILE A 277 0.72 -2.73 0.30
CA ILE A 277 1.29 -3.93 0.92
C ILE A 277 2.76 -3.67 1.19
N GLU A 278 3.19 -3.88 2.44
CA GLU A 278 4.60 -3.76 2.82
C GLU A 278 5.38 -4.99 2.38
N ASP A 279 6.57 -4.81 1.84
CA ASP A 279 7.48 -5.89 1.49
C ASP A 279 8.20 -6.39 2.74
N GLU A 280 7.84 -7.60 3.18
CA GLU A 280 8.38 -8.26 4.37
C GLU A 280 9.92 -8.31 4.37
N GLU A 281 10.55 -8.50 3.21
CA GLU A 281 12.02 -8.59 3.10
C GLU A 281 12.72 -7.26 3.43
N THR A 282 12.01 -6.14 3.38
CA THR A 282 12.55 -4.81 3.66
C THR A 282 12.23 -4.30 5.07
N VAL A 283 11.39 -5.04 5.82
CA VAL A 283 11.04 -4.67 7.20
C VAL A 283 12.26 -4.89 8.10
N PRO A 284 12.66 -3.87 8.90
CA PRO A 284 13.81 -4.03 9.78
C PRO A 284 13.60 -5.12 10.83
N TYR A 285 14.68 -5.82 11.18
CA TYR A 285 14.66 -6.84 12.23
C TYR A 285 14.10 -6.27 13.54
N GLY A 286 13.26 -7.05 14.19
CA GLY A 286 12.59 -6.70 15.45
C GLY A 286 11.20 -6.07 15.28
N TYR A 287 10.73 -5.89 14.05
CA TYR A 287 9.39 -5.38 13.76
C TYR A 287 8.51 -6.41 13.08
N LEU A 288 7.22 -6.26 13.26
CA LEU A 288 6.19 -6.99 12.52
C LEU A 288 5.90 -6.25 11.20
N VAL A 289 5.61 -7.02 10.16
CA VAL A 289 5.07 -6.47 8.91
C VAL A 289 3.72 -5.81 9.22
N ALA A 290 3.48 -4.64 8.66
CA ALA A 290 2.21 -3.97 8.83
C ALA A 290 1.10 -4.67 8.03
N ASP A 291 -0.14 -4.59 8.54
CA ASP A 291 -1.30 -5.02 7.79
C ASP A 291 -1.44 -4.20 6.49
N GLU A 292 -2.00 -4.82 5.45
CA GLU A 292 -2.31 -4.12 4.22
C GLU A 292 -3.29 -2.97 4.48
N LYS A 293 -3.11 -1.87 3.74
CA LYS A 293 -3.92 -0.67 3.88
C LYS A 293 -4.60 -0.30 2.57
N GLU A 294 -5.93 -0.25 2.61
CA GLU A 294 -6.72 0.24 1.48
C GLU A 294 -6.62 1.76 1.35
N VAL A 295 -6.53 2.23 0.09
CA VAL A 295 -6.46 3.64 -0.27
C VAL A 295 -7.19 3.88 -1.59
N THR A 296 -7.93 4.99 -1.68
CA THR A 296 -8.62 5.40 -2.90
C THR A 296 -7.91 6.61 -3.51
N VAL A 297 -7.48 6.47 -4.76
CA VAL A 297 -6.82 7.53 -5.52
C VAL A 297 -7.86 8.41 -6.20
N ILE A 298 -7.73 9.72 -6.00
CA ILE A 298 -8.61 10.76 -6.53
C ILE A 298 -7.85 11.58 -7.58
N TYR A 299 -8.55 12.00 -8.64
CA TYR A 299 -7.96 12.75 -9.74
C TYR A 299 -7.27 14.04 -9.27
N ALA A 300 -6.02 14.22 -9.71
CA ALA A 300 -5.17 15.38 -9.44
C ALA A 300 -4.90 15.66 -7.95
N GLU A 301 -5.16 14.68 -7.05
CA GLU A 301 -4.90 14.80 -5.61
C GLU A 301 -3.78 13.88 -5.18
N THR A 302 -3.16 14.22 -4.04
CA THR A 302 -2.24 13.35 -3.32
C THR A 302 -2.94 12.85 -2.05
N VAL A 303 -3.09 11.53 -1.94
CA VAL A 303 -3.69 10.87 -0.78
C VAL A 303 -2.59 10.46 0.19
N ASP A 304 -2.70 10.90 1.45
CA ASP A 304 -1.76 10.51 2.51
C ASP A 304 -2.19 9.19 3.16
N ALA A 305 -1.24 8.27 3.33
CA ALA A 305 -1.39 7.02 4.06
C ALA A 305 -0.31 6.89 5.12
N GLU A 306 -0.68 6.58 6.36
CA GLU A 306 0.26 6.32 7.44
C GLU A 306 0.30 4.82 7.73
N ILE A 307 1.51 4.23 7.80
CA ILE A 307 1.75 2.81 8.07
C ILE A 307 2.75 2.68 9.21
N LEU A 308 2.36 1.94 10.26
CA LEU A 308 3.14 1.71 11.47
C LEU A 308 3.57 0.24 11.55
N ASN A 309 4.85 -0.06 11.78
CA ASN A 309 5.29 -1.37 12.24
C ASN A 309 5.38 -1.38 13.77
N ASN A 310 4.70 -2.34 14.35
CA ASN A 310 4.81 -2.64 15.77
C ASN A 310 6.07 -3.47 16.05
N GLU A 311 6.65 -3.34 17.25
CA GLU A 311 7.78 -4.17 17.66
C GLU A 311 7.35 -5.62 17.88
N GLN A 312 8.22 -6.54 17.53
CA GLN A 312 8.10 -7.93 17.95
C GLN A 312 8.31 -8.02 19.45
N THR A 313 7.38 -8.61 20.19
CA THR A 313 7.42 -8.71 21.65
C THR A 313 7.30 -10.14 22.13
N GLY A 314 7.81 -10.39 23.33
CA GLY A 314 7.61 -11.61 24.12
C GLY A 314 7.29 -11.25 25.57
N SER A 315 7.47 -12.21 26.48
CA SER A 315 7.19 -12.05 27.91
C SER A 315 8.29 -12.68 28.76
N ILE A 316 8.40 -12.25 30.01
CA ILE A 316 9.27 -12.86 31.02
C ILE A 316 8.44 -13.20 32.26
N THR A 317 8.57 -14.43 32.75
CA THR A 317 8.04 -14.85 34.05
C THR A 317 9.19 -15.06 35.01
N VAL A 318 9.22 -14.30 36.10
CA VAL A 318 10.17 -14.46 37.19
C VAL A 318 9.54 -15.32 38.28
N HIS A 319 10.18 -16.45 38.58
CA HIS A 319 9.82 -17.32 39.71
C HIS A 319 10.72 -17.00 40.89
N LYS A 320 10.16 -16.30 41.87
CA LYS A 320 10.86 -15.88 43.06
C LYS A 320 10.78 -16.93 44.16
N THR A 321 11.93 -17.31 44.73
CA THR A 321 12.02 -18.22 45.88
C THR A 321 13.00 -17.64 46.91
N THR A 322 12.91 -18.17 48.16
CA THR A 322 13.84 -17.87 49.24
C THR A 322 14.24 -19.18 49.93
N GLU A 323 15.46 -19.24 50.52
CA GLU A 323 15.93 -20.43 51.24
C GLU A 323 15.05 -20.78 52.44
N GLY A 324 14.46 -19.84 53.12
CA GLY A 324 13.62 -20.06 54.30
C GLY A 324 12.13 -20.22 54.04
N GLN A 325 11.68 -20.27 52.77
CA GLN A 325 10.28 -20.34 52.34
C GLN A 325 9.37 -19.26 52.95
N LYS A 326 9.90 -18.07 53.18
CA LYS A 326 9.14 -16.92 53.68
C LYS A 326 8.31 -16.32 52.55
N ASN A 327 7.35 -15.48 52.93
CA ASN A 327 6.49 -14.76 51.98
C ASN A 327 7.33 -14.06 50.89
N ILE A 328 7.02 -14.41 49.66
CA ILE A 328 7.67 -13.92 48.44
C ILE A 328 6.76 -12.99 47.64
N GLU A 329 5.58 -12.63 48.20
CA GLU A 329 4.67 -11.63 47.63
C GLU A 329 5.21 -10.21 47.83
N GLY A 330 5.02 -9.33 46.86
CA GLY A 330 5.36 -7.91 46.94
C GLY A 330 6.82 -7.59 46.66
N ILE A 331 7.64 -8.56 46.24
CA ILE A 331 9.02 -8.32 45.83
C ILE A 331 9.03 -7.70 44.44
N LYS A 332 9.68 -6.54 44.33
CA LYS A 332 9.70 -5.79 43.07
C LYS A 332 10.98 -6.09 42.28
N PHE A 333 10.78 -6.24 40.98
CA PHE A 333 11.82 -6.38 39.97
C PHE A 333 11.75 -5.26 38.97
N TYR A 334 12.89 -4.90 38.40
CA TYR A 334 13.03 -4.02 37.24
C TYR A 334 13.62 -4.83 36.08
N LEU A 335 13.04 -4.69 34.91
CA LEU A 335 13.64 -5.17 33.67
C LEU A 335 14.34 -3.98 33.01
N ARG A 336 15.64 -4.08 32.78
CA ARG A 336 16.45 -2.99 32.23
C ARG A 336 17.32 -3.44 31.07
N GLY A 337 17.44 -2.59 30.06
CA GLY A 337 18.31 -2.78 28.91
C GLY A 337 17.78 -2.04 27.68
N THR A 338 18.42 -2.31 26.55
CA THR A 338 18.04 -1.73 25.26
C THR A 338 17.54 -2.87 24.37
N SER A 339 16.34 -2.73 23.77
CA SER A 339 15.79 -3.71 22.84
C SER A 339 16.64 -3.80 21.56
N ASP A 340 16.45 -4.84 20.77
CA ASP A 340 17.08 -4.99 19.46
C ASP A 340 16.63 -3.90 18.48
N THR A 341 15.46 -3.29 18.73
CA THR A 341 14.95 -2.13 18.00
C THR A 341 15.56 -0.80 18.45
N GLY A 342 16.35 -0.79 19.54
CA GLY A 342 17.04 0.39 20.08
C GLY A 342 16.24 1.15 21.13
N ARG A 343 15.11 0.62 21.60
CA ARG A 343 14.30 1.24 22.66
C ARG A 343 14.85 0.92 24.04
N GLU A 344 15.03 1.94 24.88
CA GLU A 344 15.38 1.77 26.28
C GLU A 344 14.19 1.23 27.07
N ILE A 345 14.45 0.16 27.85
CA ILE A 345 13.46 -0.52 28.69
C ILE A 345 13.86 -0.33 30.15
N ASP A 346 12.95 0.18 30.98
CA ASP A 346 13.02 0.24 32.43
C ASP A 346 11.61 0.08 32.99
N ILE A 347 11.17 -1.17 33.09
CA ILE A 347 9.80 -1.50 33.51
C ILE A 347 9.80 -2.32 34.80
N PRO A 348 8.88 -2.05 35.75
CA PRO A 348 8.77 -2.81 36.99
C PRO A 348 7.78 -3.97 36.87
N ALA A 349 8.01 -5.02 37.67
CA ALA A 349 7.04 -6.04 37.97
C ALA A 349 7.11 -6.41 39.44
N ILE A 350 6.02 -6.90 40.03
CA ILE A 350 5.93 -7.24 41.44
C ILE A 350 5.41 -8.66 41.57
N THR A 351 6.00 -9.44 42.51
CA THR A 351 5.56 -10.82 42.73
C THR A 351 4.19 -10.89 43.38
N ASP A 352 3.38 -11.82 42.91
CA ASP A 352 2.10 -12.22 43.50
C ASP A 352 2.29 -13.14 44.71
N GLU A 353 1.20 -13.65 45.28
CA GLU A 353 1.16 -14.61 46.39
C GLU A 353 1.92 -15.92 46.11
N ASN A 354 2.10 -16.28 44.86
CA ASN A 354 2.84 -17.48 44.41
C ASN A 354 4.33 -17.16 44.12
N GLY A 355 4.76 -15.94 44.30
CA GLY A 355 6.12 -15.47 43.98
C GLY A 355 6.38 -15.29 42.51
N ILE A 356 5.34 -15.02 41.71
CA ILE A 356 5.46 -14.83 40.27
C ILE A 356 5.38 -13.34 39.93
N ALA A 357 6.41 -12.80 39.25
CA ALA A 357 6.37 -11.49 38.62
C ALA A 357 6.44 -11.63 37.10
N LYS A 358 5.60 -10.87 36.37
CA LYS A 358 5.50 -10.94 34.90
C LYS A 358 5.85 -9.61 34.25
N PHE A 359 6.62 -9.68 33.17
CA PHE A 359 6.84 -8.59 32.23
C PHE A 359 6.22 -9.02 30.91
N GLU A 360 5.16 -8.34 30.48
CA GLU A 360 4.42 -8.61 29.26
C GLU A 360 4.71 -7.57 28.19
N ASN A 361 4.56 -7.94 26.91
CA ASN A 361 4.79 -7.06 25.74
C ASN A 361 6.20 -6.42 25.75
N VAL A 362 7.19 -7.21 26.11
CA VAL A 362 8.59 -6.81 26.13
C VAL A 362 9.13 -6.94 24.71
N PRO A 363 9.68 -5.87 24.09
CA PRO A 363 10.35 -5.97 22.80
C PRO A 363 11.45 -7.04 22.84
N ILE A 364 11.71 -7.67 21.70
CA ILE A 364 12.81 -8.62 21.61
C ILE A 364 14.14 -7.96 21.95
N GLY A 365 15.04 -8.70 22.62
CA GLY A 365 16.34 -8.19 23.07
C GLY A 365 16.86 -8.91 24.29
N THR A 366 18.03 -8.51 24.77
CA THR A 366 18.67 -9.05 25.96
C THR A 366 18.66 -8.02 27.08
N TYR A 367 18.11 -8.42 28.23
CA TYR A 367 17.81 -7.55 29.36
C TYR A 367 18.36 -8.11 30.67
N LYS A 368 18.44 -7.25 31.69
CA LYS A 368 18.74 -7.62 33.06
C LYS A 368 17.48 -7.54 33.90
N VAL A 369 17.18 -8.63 34.59
CA VAL A 369 16.21 -8.66 35.69
C VAL A 369 16.93 -8.32 36.99
N ILE A 370 16.52 -7.22 37.62
CA ILE A 370 17.16 -6.63 38.79
C ILE A 370 16.14 -6.57 39.92
N GLU A 371 16.48 -7.18 41.07
CA GLU A 371 15.64 -7.13 42.26
C GLU A 371 15.77 -5.78 42.99
N ASP A 372 14.67 -5.18 43.43
CA ASP A 372 14.67 -3.96 44.23
C ASP A 372 15.01 -4.31 45.68
N GLU A 373 16.24 -3.95 46.11
CA GLU A 373 16.74 -4.18 47.48
C GLU A 373 15.75 -3.75 48.57
N LYS A 374 14.97 -2.70 48.33
CA LYS A 374 14.01 -2.17 49.32
C LYS A 374 12.82 -3.09 49.58
N THR A 375 12.58 -4.04 48.69
CA THR A 375 11.47 -4.99 48.81
C THR A 375 11.90 -6.36 49.26
N VAL A 376 13.22 -6.60 49.35
CA VAL A 376 13.77 -7.86 49.86
C VAL A 376 13.46 -8.00 51.35
N PRO A 377 12.86 -9.13 51.81
CA PRO A 377 12.52 -9.30 53.21
C PRO A 377 13.76 -9.33 54.09
N TYR A 378 13.60 -8.83 55.31
CA TYR A 378 14.66 -8.87 56.32
C TYR A 378 15.21 -10.29 56.53
N GLY A 379 16.52 -10.42 56.60
CA GLY A 379 17.20 -11.69 56.76
C GLY A 379 17.65 -12.37 55.48
N TYR A 380 17.37 -11.75 54.31
CA TYR A 380 17.83 -12.25 53.03
C TYR A 380 18.80 -11.29 52.33
N LEU A 381 19.63 -11.86 51.47
CA LEU A 381 20.50 -11.12 50.56
C LEU A 381 19.74 -10.80 49.28
N VAL A 382 19.99 -9.62 48.73
CA VAL A 382 19.52 -9.28 47.37
C VAL A 382 20.11 -10.27 46.37
N ALA A 383 19.30 -10.79 45.47
CA ALA A 383 19.78 -11.67 44.39
C ALA A 383 20.66 -10.91 43.39
N ALA A 384 21.63 -11.58 42.84
CA ALA A 384 22.40 -11.04 41.72
C ALA A 384 21.47 -10.77 40.52
N GLU A 385 21.76 -9.71 39.75
CA GLU A 385 21.07 -9.45 38.49
C GLU A 385 21.18 -10.66 37.55
N LYS A 386 20.12 -10.92 36.82
CA LYS A 386 20.06 -12.05 35.90
C LYS A 386 19.77 -11.58 34.47
N GLU A 387 20.60 -12.00 33.53
CA GLU A 387 20.42 -11.72 32.11
C GLU A 387 19.37 -12.70 31.53
N VAL A 388 18.45 -12.14 30.71
CA VAL A 388 17.39 -12.89 30.00
C VAL A 388 17.29 -12.36 28.57
N THR A 389 17.08 -13.27 27.61
CA THR A 389 16.86 -12.90 26.21
C THR A 389 15.41 -13.18 25.84
N VAL A 390 14.72 -12.15 25.38
CA VAL A 390 13.33 -12.20 24.91
C VAL A 390 13.30 -12.43 23.41
N THR A 391 12.56 -13.45 22.98
CA THR A 391 12.30 -13.78 21.58
C THR A 391 10.83 -13.55 21.25
N TYR A 392 10.52 -13.40 19.94
CA TYR A 392 9.17 -13.07 19.49
C TYR A 392 8.15 -14.14 19.87
N ALA A 393 7.03 -13.68 20.45
CA ALA A 393 5.86 -14.49 20.85
C ALA A 393 6.18 -15.59 21.87
N GLU A 394 7.35 -15.58 22.52
CA GLU A 394 7.72 -16.56 23.54
C GLU A 394 7.67 -15.97 24.95
N THR A 395 7.53 -16.85 25.94
CA THR A 395 7.67 -16.51 27.37
C THR A 395 8.94 -17.14 27.89
N VAL A 396 9.81 -16.35 28.46
CA VAL A 396 11.06 -16.80 29.11
C VAL A 396 10.83 -16.93 30.62
N ASP A 397 11.00 -18.13 31.15
CA ASP A 397 10.95 -18.38 32.59
C ASP A 397 12.34 -18.19 33.20
N THR A 398 12.39 -17.52 34.36
CA THR A 398 13.64 -17.29 35.08
C THR A 398 13.43 -17.43 36.59
N ASP A 399 14.29 -18.22 37.24
CA ASP A 399 14.28 -18.42 38.70
C ASP A 399 15.22 -17.47 39.37
N ILE A 400 14.77 -16.81 40.46
CA ILE A 400 15.55 -15.93 41.30
C ILE A 400 15.38 -16.35 42.77
N LEU A 401 16.53 -16.73 43.39
CA LEU A 401 16.60 -17.17 44.77
C LEU A 401 17.27 -16.10 45.66
N ASN A 402 16.65 -15.73 46.78
CA ASN A 402 17.34 -15.01 47.82
C ASN A 402 17.92 -16.00 48.82
N ALA A 403 19.23 -15.95 49.02
CA ALA A 403 19.92 -16.67 50.08
C ALA A 403 19.73 -15.96 51.44
N GLU A 404 19.75 -16.73 52.49
CA GLU A 404 19.69 -16.17 53.84
C GLU A 404 20.98 -15.41 54.17
N GLN A 405 20.86 -14.33 54.92
CA GLN A 405 22.00 -13.67 55.57
C GLN A 405 22.53 -14.59 56.67
N THR A 406 23.82 -14.89 56.68
CA THR A 406 24.45 -15.81 57.61
C THR A 406 25.63 -15.19 58.35
N GLY A 407 25.99 -15.73 59.48
CA GLY A 407 27.19 -15.48 60.25
C GLY A 407 27.84 -16.77 60.73
N THR A 408 28.78 -16.64 61.67
CA THR A 408 29.55 -17.74 62.23
C THR A 408 29.50 -17.67 63.78
N ILE A 409 29.42 -18.83 64.45
CA ILE A 409 29.58 -18.93 65.88
C ILE A 409 30.83 -19.73 66.15
N GLN A 410 31.69 -19.25 67.07
CA GLN A 410 32.88 -19.93 67.58
C GLN A 410 32.67 -20.22 69.07
N VAL A 411 32.70 -21.45 69.44
CA VAL A 411 32.60 -21.91 70.83
C VAL A 411 34.00 -22.26 71.31
N HIS A 412 34.53 -21.49 72.24
CA HIS A 412 35.77 -21.76 72.90
C HIS A 412 35.49 -22.63 74.12
N LYS A 413 35.83 -23.90 73.99
CA LYS A 413 35.66 -24.86 75.08
C LYS A 413 36.78 -24.87 76.05
N LYS A 414 36.47 -24.75 77.34
CA LYS A 414 37.43 -24.78 78.47
C LYS A 414 36.89 -25.75 79.50
N THR A 415 37.80 -26.34 80.24
CA THR A 415 37.53 -27.02 81.52
C THR A 415 38.20 -26.26 82.68
N ALA A 416 37.74 -26.44 83.89
CA ALA A 416 38.25 -25.74 85.04
C ALA A 416 39.78 -25.93 85.26
N ASP A 417 40.37 -27.00 84.77
CA ASP A 417 41.78 -27.35 84.84
C ASP A 417 42.48 -27.51 83.49
N MET A 418 41.82 -27.09 82.39
CA MET A 418 42.35 -27.10 81.03
C MET A 418 42.65 -28.50 80.50
N THR A 419 42.04 -29.57 81.05
CA THR A 419 42.26 -30.93 80.56
C THR A 419 41.27 -31.29 79.48
N ASN A 420 41.77 -31.91 78.42
CA ASN A 420 41.07 -32.52 77.22
C ASN A 420 39.83 -31.78 76.77
N VAL A 421 39.99 -30.84 75.88
CA VAL A 421 38.89 -30.03 75.29
C VAL A 421 38.62 -30.37 73.88
N GLU A 422 39.39 -31.29 73.25
CA GLU A 422 39.15 -31.84 71.91
C GLU A 422 38.02 -32.86 71.92
N GLY A 423 37.23 -32.90 70.87
CA GLY A 423 36.16 -33.91 70.66
C GLY A 423 34.85 -33.63 71.40
N ILE A 424 34.68 -32.46 72.02
CA ILE A 424 33.45 -32.05 72.66
C ILE A 424 32.44 -31.62 71.61
N ARG A 425 31.28 -32.26 71.55
CA ARG A 425 30.22 -31.93 70.58
C ARG A 425 29.25 -30.93 71.16
N PHE A 426 28.93 -29.91 70.31
CA PHE A 426 27.92 -28.91 70.58
C PHE A 426 26.78 -29.02 69.58
N ILE A 427 25.56 -28.75 70.01
CA ILE A 427 24.35 -28.68 69.20
C ILE A 427 23.83 -27.25 69.26
N LEU A 428 23.79 -26.60 68.11
CA LEU A 428 23.15 -25.30 67.90
C LEU A 428 21.70 -25.57 67.48
N SER A 429 20.72 -25.01 68.17
CA SER A 429 19.30 -25.19 67.86
C SER A 429 18.52 -23.88 68.06
N GLY A 430 17.49 -23.68 67.22
CA GLY A 430 16.59 -22.53 67.28
C GLY A 430 15.85 -22.31 65.99
N ILE A 431 15.19 -21.16 65.87
CA ILE A 431 14.52 -20.69 64.65
C ILE A 431 15.21 -19.41 64.20
N SER A 432 15.64 -19.35 62.93
CA SER A 432 16.23 -18.16 62.35
C SER A 432 15.23 -17.02 62.29
N ASP A 433 15.70 -15.79 62.12
CA ASP A 433 14.83 -14.62 61.89
C ASP A 433 14.01 -14.77 60.59
N THR A 434 14.47 -15.59 59.65
CA THR A 434 13.75 -15.97 58.41
C THR A 434 12.68 -17.06 58.65
N GLY A 435 12.59 -17.64 59.87
CA GLY A 435 11.61 -18.65 60.23
C GLY A 435 12.05 -20.10 59.99
N ARG A 436 13.29 -20.34 59.58
CA ARG A 436 13.82 -21.69 59.34
C ARG A 436 14.27 -22.34 60.68
N GLY A 437 13.83 -23.57 60.91
CA GLY A 437 14.35 -24.38 62.02
C GLY A 437 15.81 -24.78 61.80
N ILE A 438 16.69 -24.45 62.73
CA ILE A 438 18.11 -24.74 62.66
C ILE A 438 18.47 -25.77 63.74
N ARG A 439 19.21 -26.80 63.32
CA ARG A 439 19.88 -27.77 64.17
C ARG A 439 21.20 -28.16 63.50
N ILE A 440 22.30 -27.68 64.01
CA ILE A 440 23.67 -27.89 63.48
C ILE A 440 24.54 -28.43 64.61
N GLU A 441 25.41 -29.35 64.29
CA GLU A 441 26.39 -29.91 65.25
C GLU A 441 27.79 -29.46 64.87
N ALA A 442 28.59 -29.17 65.87
CA ALA A 442 30.02 -28.85 65.74
C ALA A 442 30.81 -29.51 66.85
N THR A 443 32.03 -29.94 66.58
CA THR A 443 32.90 -30.63 67.55
C THR A 443 34.18 -29.83 67.71
N THR A 444 34.69 -29.73 68.95
CA THR A 444 35.91 -29.02 69.23
C THR A 444 37.14 -29.69 68.64
N ASP A 445 38.02 -28.88 68.07
CA ASP A 445 39.30 -29.29 67.57
C ASP A 445 40.34 -29.39 68.75
N LYS A 446 41.58 -29.66 68.40
CA LYS A 446 42.73 -29.72 69.37
C LYS A 446 42.91 -28.47 70.19
N ASP A 447 42.47 -27.31 69.66
CA ASP A 447 42.59 -26.01 70.33
C ASP A 447 41.35 -25.69 71.17
N GLY A 448 40.39 -26.63 71.26
CA GLY A 448 39.12 -26.50 71.96
C GLY A 448 38.10 -25.60 71.26
N LEU A 449 38.23 -25.38 69.96
CA LEU A 449 37.36 -24.52 69.16
C LEU A 449 36.37 -25.35 68.37
N ALA A 450 35.04 -25.15 68.58
CA ALA A 450 33.99 -25.63 67.73
C ALA A 450 33.41 -24.47 66.90
N LYS A 451 33.23 -24.67 65.56
CA LYS A 451 32.74 -23.63 64.63
C LYS A 451 31.41 -24.07 64.01
N PHE A 452 30.43 -23.18 64.06
CA PHE A 452 29.18 -23.27 63.27
C PHE A 452 29.26 -22.18 62.19
N GLU A 453 29.51 -22.57 60.95
CA GLU A 453 29.60 -21.67 59.79
C GLU A 453 28.28 -21.65 59.00
N GLY A 454 27.99 -20.52 58.29
CA GLY A 454 26.77 -20.37 57.50
C GLY A 454 25.49 -20.42 58.33
N VAL A 455 25.54 -19.99 59.59
CA VAL A 455 24.38 -19.91 60.47
C VAL A 455 23.50 -18.74 60.09
N PRO A 456 22.22 -18.94 59.67
CA PRO A 456 21.31 -17.85 59.43
C PRO A 456 21.22 -16.88 60.59
N ILE A 457 20.97 -15.58 60.32
CA ILE A 457 20.77 -14.60 61.39
C ILE A 457 19.64 -15.01 62.32
N GLY A 458 19.78 -14.80 63.63
CA GLY A 458 18.80 -15.17 64.62
C GLY A 458 19.40 -15.43 66.01
N THR A 459 18.56 -15.83 66.94
CA THR A 459 18.97 -16.19 68.30
C THR A 459 18.82 -17.66 68.55
N TYR A 460 19.91 -18.32 68.90
CA TYR A 460 20.01 -19.76 69.01
C TYR A 460 20.48 -20.19 70.41
N THR A 461 20.20 -21.44 70.77
CA THR A 461 20.71 -22.08 71.98
C THR A 461 21.82 -23.05 71.57
N ILE A 462 22.98 -22.89 72.19
CA ILE A 462 24.08 -23.84 72.13
C ILE A 462 23.96 -24.78 73.33
N THR A 463 23.92 -26.07 73.07
CA THR A 463 23.84 -27.13 74.08
C THR A 463 25.02 -28.07 73.90
N GLU A 464 25.71 -28.37 74.97
CA GLU A 464 26.79 -29.36 74.99
C GLU A 464 26.22 -30.78 75.04
N ASP A 465 26.72 -31.67 74.19
CA ASP A 465 26.35 -33.08 74.28
C ASP A 465 27.08 -33.76 75.41
N GLY A 466 26.34 -34.01 76.50
CA GLY A 466 26.89 -34.63 77.70
C GLY A 466 27.57 -35.97 77.47
N SER A 467 27.27 -36.68 76.37
CA SER A 467 27.96 -37.95 76.06
C SER A 467 29.42 -37.79 75.63
N THR A 468 29.81 -36.54 75.27
CA THR A 468 31.15 -36.21 74.84
C THR A 468 31.96 -35.52 75.92
N VAL A 469 31.31 -35.18 77.06
CA VAL A 469 32.00 -34.49 78.23
C VAL A 469 32.89 -35.51 78.91
N PRO A 470 34.16 -35.17 79.18
CA PRO A 470 35.09 -36.07 79.88
C PRO A 470 34.61 -36.44 81.27
N TYR A 471 34.92 -37.65 81.66
CA TYR A 471 34.61 -38.14 83.07
C TYR A 471 35.19 -37.19 84.13
N GLY A 472 34.36 -36.87 85.14
CA GLY A 472 34.74 -35.98 86.23
C GLY A 472 34.38 -34.50 86.00
N TYR A 473 33.69 -34.16 84.88
CA TYR A 473 33.20 -32.81 84.66
C TYR A 473 31.63 -32.86 84.48
N LEU A 474 31.02 -31.75 84.87
CA LEU A 474 29.58 -31.50 84.65
C LEU A 474 29.40 -30.93 83.25
N VAL A 475 28.28 -31.27 82.60
CA VAL A 475 27.85 -30.67 81.32
C VAL A 475 27.68 -29.16 81.52
N ALA A 476 28.20 -28.35 80.66
CA ALA A 476 28.03 -26.90 80.74
C ALA A 476 26.58 -26.50 80.51
N ASP A 477 26.11 -25.47 81.17
CA ASP A 477 24.80 -24.87 80.94
C ASP A 477 24.67 -24.42 79.48
N SER A 478 23.46 -24.63 78.93
CA SER A 478 23.14 -24.13 77.60
C SER A 478 23.26 -22.60 77.56
N LYS A 479 23.68 -22.07 76.39
CA LYS A 479 23.93 -20.63 76.21
C LYS A 479 23.17 -20.12 74.97
N GLN A 480 22.52 -18.98 75.14
CA GLN A 480 21.94 -18.25 74.00
C GLN A 480 22.99 -17.38 73.32
N VAL A 481 22.97 -17.39 71.98
CA VAL A 481 23.82 -16.53 71.14
C VAL A 481 22.99 -15.92 70.03
N THR A 482 23.24 -14.64 69.70
CA THR A 482 22.59 -13.96 68.61
C THR A 482 23.59 -13.79 67.48
N VAL A 483 23.22 -14.24 66.28
CA VAL A 483 24.02 -14.15 65.04
C VAL A 483 23.49 -13.04 64.19
N ALA A 484 24.37 -12.09 63.79
CA ALA A 484 24.08 -11.07 62.84
C ALA A 484 24.82 -11.33 61.50
N TYR A 485 24.41 -10.66 60.43
CA TYR A 485 24.96 -10.86 59.10
C TYR A 485 26.47 -10.56 59.04
N ALA A 486 27.21 -11.51 58.46
CA ALA A 486 28.66 -11.48 58.28
C ALA A 486 29.48 -11.30 59.57
N GLN A 487 28.87 -11.52 60.76
CA GLN A 487 29.57 -11.48 62.04
C GLN A 487 30.04 -12.86 62.47
N THR A 488 31.17 -12.90 63.19
CA THR A 488 31.61 -14.02 63.99
C THR A 488 31.34 -13.73 65.47
N VAL A 489 30.55 -14.59 66.07
CA VAL A 489 30.20 -14.49 67.48
C VAL A 489 31.05 -15.49 68.29
N ASP A 490 31.89 -15.01 69.18
CA ASP A 490 32.71 -15.82 70.08
C ASP A 490 32.01 -16.02 71.41
N THR A 491 32.01 -17.25 71.89
CA THR A 491 31.43 -17.61 73.19
C THR A 491 32.23 -18.69 73.89
N ASP A 492 32.44 -18.50 75.16
CA ASP A 492 33.11 -19.49 76.02
C ASP A 492 32.09 -20.42 76.67
N MET A 493 32.39 -21.74 76.68
CA MET A 493 31.68 -22.71 77.44
C MET A 493 32.63 -23.53 78.32
N VAL A 494 32.35 -23.52 79.64
CA VAL A 494 33.25 -24.09 80.64
C VAL A 494 32.58 -25.26 81.35
N ASN A 495 33.26 -26.42 81.44
CA ASN A 495 32.82 -27.49 82.27
C ASN A 495 33.41 -27.35 83.68
N GLU A 496 32.56 -27.28 84.68
CA GLU A 496 32.93 -27.33 86.09
C GLU A 496 33.33 -28.76 86.52
N LYS A 497 34.24 -28.92 87.49
CA LYS A 497 34.50 -30.24 88.04
C LYS A 497 33.26 -30.78 88.76
N ALA A 498 32.98 -32.06 88.55
CA ALA A 498 32.02 -32.72 89.37
C ALA A 498 32.46 -32.77 90.81
N PRO A 499 31.54 -32.59 91.80
CA PRO A 499 31.95 -32.65 93.21
C PRO A 499 32.55 -34.02 93.51
N ASP A 500 33.69 -34.03 94.23
CA ASP A 500 34.23 -35.30 94.72
C ASP A 500 33.17 -36.04 95.56
N THR A 501 32.77 -37.21 95.15
CA THR A 501 31.92 -38.05 95.95
C THR A 501 32.72 -38.42 97.18
N PRO A 502 32.21 -38.17 98.39
CA PRO A 502 32.94 -38.54 99.59
C PRO A 502 33.17 -40.06 99.60
N ASN A 503 34.45 -40.47 99.69
CA ASN A 503 34.80 -41.88 99.81
C ASN A 503 34.34 -42.36 101.16
N THR A 504 33.13 -42.93 101.28
CA THR A 504 32.73 -43.63 102.50
C THR A 504 33.36 -45.04 102.48
N GLY A 505 34.58 -45.03 103.03
CA GLY A 505 35.25 -46.28 103.32
C GLY A 505 34.35 -47.21 104.20
N SER A 506 33.98 -48.33 103.65
CA SER A 506 33.52 -49.45 104.44
C SER A 506 34.15 -50.73 103.93
N SER A 507 34.87 -51.38 104.77
CA SER A 507 35.51 -52.65 104.58
C SER A 507 34.45 -53.79 104.50
N ASP A 508 34.75 -54.73 103.59
CA ASP A 508 34.34 -56.13 103.52
C ASP A 508 32.88 -56.55 103.78
N ASN A 509 32.27 -57.07 102.80
CA ASN A 509 31.86 -58.43 102.57
C ASN A 509 30.81 -58.55 101.43
N ASP A 510 31.10 -59.56 100.64
CA ASP A 510 30.24 -60.23 99.76
C ASP A 510 28.75 -59.85 99.75
N ILE A 511 28.22 -59.49 98.65
CA ILE A 511 26.92 -60.06 98.08
C ILE A 511 26.73 -59.48 96.70
N ASP A 512 26.57 -60.44 95.82
CA ASP A 512 25.81 -60.51 94.59
C ASP A 512 25.34 -59.26 93.89
N GLY A 513 25.60 -59.25 92.57
CA GLY A 513 25.13 -58.27 91.65
C GLY A 513 23.62 -58.05 91.62
N ARG A 514 23.28 -56.86 91.55
CA ARG A 514 22.15 -56.26 90.85
C ARG A 514 21.77 -54.91 91.48
N THR A 515 21.83 -53.88 90.58
CA THR A 515 20.95 -52.75 90.56
C THR A 515 21.19 -51.61 91.58
N VAL A 516 21.83 -50.59 91.20
CA VAL A 516 21.45 -49.23 91.64
C VAL A 516 21.27 -48.37 90.39
N LEU A 517 20.06 -48.17 89.99
CA LEU A 517 19.62 -47.13 89.15
C LEU A 517 19.73 -45.80 89.93
N GLY A 518 20.71 -45.01 89.63
CA GLY A 518 20.71 -43.61 90.02
C GLY A 518 19.73 -42.84 89.18
N GLY A 519 18.61 -42.44 89.81
CA GLY A 519 17.59 -41.67 89.15
C GLY A 519 18.12 -40.26 88.77
N VAL A 520 18.29 -40.03 87.47
CA VAL A 520 18.36 -38.70 86.95
C VAL A 520 16.93 -38.25 86.64
N VAL A 521 16.42 -37.31 87.42
CA VAL A 521 15.16 -36.65 87.15
C VAL A 521 15.39 -35.72 86.00
N VAL A 522 14.97 -36.16 84.80
CA VAL A 522 14.88 -35.27 83.65
C VAL A 522 13.51 -34.61 83.72
N ILE A 523 13.45 -33.32 84.04
CA ILE A 523 12.26 -32.51 83.88
C ILE A 523 12.12 -32.19 82.41
N LEU A 524 11.33 -32.94 81.68
CA LEU A 524 10.85 -32.60 80.35
C LEU A 524 9.76 -31.54 80.47
N ALA A 525 10.09 -30.29 80.20
CA ALA A 525 9.09 -29.27 79.97
C ALA A 525 8.38 -29.56 78.64
N GLY A 526 7.21 -30.19 78.76
CA GLY A 526 6.36 -30.48 77.61
C GLY A 526 5.75 -29.23 77.01
N ALA A 527 6.15 -28.88 75.81
CA ALA A 527 5.39 -27.95 74.97
C ALA A 527 4.21 -28.70 74.40
N ALA A 528 3.01 -28.36 74.86
CA ALA A 528 1.75 -28.89 74.31
C ALA A 528 1.54 -28.37 72.89
N ILE A 529 1.56 -29.27 71.93
CA ILE A 529 1.10 -28.99 70.56
C ILE A 529 -0.42 -29.11 70.59
N ILE A 530 -1.13 -28.00 70.49
CA ILE A 530 -2.55 -27.93 70.27
C ILE A 530 -2.82 -28.06 68.76
N LEU A 531 -3.24 -29.24 68.32
CA LEU A 531 -3.78 -29.48 66.99
C LEU A 531 -5.22 -28.98 66.93
N PHE A 532 -5.50 -27.88 66.31
CA PHE A 532 -6.82 -27.49 65.93
C PHE A 532 -7.20 -28.16 64.57
N SER A 533 -8.00 -29.20 64.63
CA SER A 533 -8.72 -29.72 63.49
C SER A 533 -9.92 -28.82 63.17
N ARG A 534 -9.88 -28.14 62.03
CA ARG A 534 -11.05 -27.45 61.53
C ARG A 534 -11.81 -28.34 60.57
N LYS A 535 -12.99 -28.78 61.03
CA LYS A 535 -14.02 -29.44 60.22
C LYS A 535 -14.45 -28.55 59.05
N ARG A 536 -14.44 -29.12 57.86
CA ARG A 536 -15.17 -28.68 56.70
C ARG A 536 -16.65 -28.59 57.01
N LYS A 537 -17.32 -27.50 56.73
CA LYS A 537 -18.76 -27.42 56.48
C LYS A 537 -18.98 -26.87 55.10
N GLU A 538 -19.63 -27.69 54.30
CA GLU A 538 -20.22 -27.36 53.03
C GLU A 538 -21.30 -26.29 53.20
N ARG A 539 -21.27 -25.32 52.30
CA ARG A 539 -22.43 -24.93 51.49
C ARG A 539 -21.94 -24.08 50.33
#